data_14d94c8f0f37ffddfcd682da70dc5b4c
#
_entry.id   14d94c8f0f37ffddfcd682da70dc5b4c
#
_cell.length_a   1.000
_cell.length_b   1.000
_cell.length_c   1.000
_cell.angle_alpha   90.00
_cell.angle_beta   90.00
_cell.angle_gamma   90.00
#
_symmetry.space_group_name_H-M   'P 1'
#
loop_
_entity.id
_entity.type
_entity.pdbx_description
1 polymer ?
#
loop_
_entity_poly.entity_id
_entity_poly.type
_entity_poly.pdbx_seq_one_letter_code
_entity_poly.pdbx_strand_id
1 'polypeptide(L)'
;MTKKIFIVAQVILLLSACTEKKENSNPAISLSTEKNTTMENDIKKKIEETLHAYENALNASSTEQVLPLYTKNGIFMPQGASSAEGQEQLKGGYDFVFKMLQLNVKFRIDEITVINENYAVARTMSKGTQLIRAENKTTPEENRELFVLEKEDGKWKIARYMFNKAK
;
A
#
# COMPACT_ATOMS: atom_id res chain seq x y z
N MET A 1 -28.95 6.30 -87.48
CA MET A 1 -28.43 4.94 -87.32
C MET A 1 -27.63 4.86 -86.06
N THR A 2 -28.27 4.47 -84.97
CA THR A 2 -27.67 4.51 -83.64
C THR A 2 -27.59 3.11 -83.05
N LYS A 3 -26.37 2.58 -82.97
CA LYS A 3 -26.09 1.26 -82.39
C LYS A 3 -26.10 1.37 -80.90
N LYS A 4 -26.99 0.66 -80.22
CA LYS A 4 -27.00 0.47 -78.78
C LYS A 4 -26.03 -0.60 -78.36
N ILE A 5 -25.06 -0.27 -77.53
CA ILE A 5 -24.13 -1.21 -76.90
C ILE A 5 -24.69 -1.57 -75.55
N PHE A 6 -24.99 -2.85 -75.33
CA PHE A 6 -25.37 -3.40 -74.02
C PHE A 6 -24.08 -3.74 -73.26
N ILE A 7 -23.87 -3.09 -72.11
CA ILE A 7 -22.83 -3.45 -71.12
C ILE A 7 -23.50 -4.34 -70.07
N VAL A 8 -23.09 -5.61 -70.05
CA VAL A 8 -23.45 -6.55 -68.99
C VAL A 8 -22.50 -6.33 -67.82
N ALA A 9 -23.04 -5.79 -66.75
CA ALA A 9 -22.28 -5.65 -65.49
C ALA A 9 -22.30 -7.00 -64.74
N GLN A 10 -21.17 -7.67 -64.66
CA GLN A 10 -20.96 -8.84 -63.80
C GLN A 10 -20.73 -8.37 -62.35
N VAL A 11 -21.68 -8.65 -61.49
CA VAL A 11 -21.54 -8.44 -60.04
C VAL A 11 -20.74 -9.62 -59.46
N ILE A 12 -19.50 -9.37 -59.12
CA ILE A 12 -18.68 -10.33 -58.37
C ILE A 12 -19.00 -10.16 -56.88
N LEU A 13 -19.69 -11.13 -56.32
CA LEU A 13 -19.96 -11.22 -54.88
C LEU A 13 -18.67 -11.71 -54.20
N LEU A 14 -17.91 -10.79 -53.58
CA LEU A 14 -16.80 -11.14 -52.71
C LEU A 14 -17.37 -11.52 -51.32
N LEU A 15 -17.44 -12.81 -51.07
CA LEU A 15 -17.67 -13.35 -49.71
C LEU A 15 -16.42 -13.08 -48.87
N SER A 16 -16.48 -12.02 -48.06
CA SER A 16 -15.50 -11.77 -47.03
C SER A 16 -15.70 -12.76 -45.89
N ALA A 17 -14.92 -13.81 -45.85
CA ALA A 17 -14.86 -14.71 -44.69
C ALA A 17 -14.15 -13.99 -43.56
N CYS A 18 -14.92 -13.47 -42.61
CA CYS A 18 -14.38 -13.08 -41.30
C CYS A 18 -13.88 -14.32 -40.57
N THR A 19 -12.57 -14.52 -40.61
CA THR A 19 -11.91 -15.49 -39.74
C THR A 19 -11.92 -14.89 -38.31
N GLU A 20 -12.87 -15.30 -37.50
CA GLU A 20 -12.80 -15.07 -36.04
C GLU A 20 -11.55 -15.78 -35.54
N LYS A 21 -10.56 -14.97 -35.14
CA LYS A 21 -9.39 -15.43 -34.42
C LYS A 21 -9.86 -15.82 -33.02
N LYS A 22 -10.17 -17.11 -32.83
CA LYS A 22 -10.37 -17.69 -31.50
C LYS A 22 -9.10 -17.45 -30.72
N GLU A 23 -9.16 -16.48 -29.80
CA GLU A 23 -8.14 -16.29 -28.79
C GLU A 23 -8.11 -17.56 -27.92
N ASN A 24 -7.06 -18.35 -28.13
CA ASN A 24 -6.85 -19.58 -27.40
C ASN A 24 -6.34 -19.22 -26.00
N SER A 25 -7.26 -18.80 -25.11
CA SER A 25 -6.96 -18.56 -23.70
C SER A 25 -6.64 -19.91 -23.06
N ASN A 26 -5.34 -20.15 -22.85
CA ASN A 26 -4.87 -21.37 -22.20
C ASN A 26 -5.41 -21.39 -20.76
N PRO A 27 -6.26 -22.34 -20.37
CA PRO A 27 -6.92 -22.35 -19.05
C PRO A 27 -5.93 -22.41 -17.89
N ALA A 28 -4.71 -22.93 -18.10
CA ALA A 28 -3.63 -22.94 -17.11
C ALA A 28 -3.09 -21.54 -16.81
N ILE A 29 -3.04 -20.63 -17.80
CA ILE A 29 -2.59 -19.23 -17.61
C ILE A 29 -3.65 -18.43 -16.87
N SER A 30 -4.93 -18.63 -17.18
CA SER A 30 -6.05 -17.99 -16.47
C SER A 30 -6.07 -18.37 -14.98
N LEU A 31 -5.92 -19.65 -14.65
CA LEU A 31 -5.95 -20.15 -13.29
C LEU A 31 -4.76 -19.63 -12.43
N SER A 32 -3.56 -19.50 -13.03
CA SER A 32 -2.38 -18.97 -12.36
C SER A 32 -2.50 -17.47 -12.08
N THR A 33 -3.09 -16.71 -12.98
CA THR A 33 -3.29 -15.27 -12.85
C THR A 33 -4.33 -14.97 -11.75
N GLU A 34 -5.45 -15.69 -11.71
CA GLU A 34 -6.47 -15.55 -10.67
C GLU A 34 -5.92 -15.88 -9.28
N LYS A 35 -5.15 -16.97 -9.15
CA LYS A 35 -4.52 -17.36 -7.88
C LYS A 35 -3.52 -16.31 -7.39
N ASN A 36 -2.70 -15.74 -8.28
CA ASN A 36 -1.75 -14.70 -7.93
C ASN A 36 -2.45 -13.42 -7.47
N THR A 37 -3.52 -13.01 -8.15
CA THR A 37 -4.31 -11.84 -7.78
C THR A 37 -4.98 -12.01 -6.42
N THR A 38 -5.54 -13.19 -6.14
CA THR A 38 -6.15 -13.50 -4.84
C THR A 38 -5.12 -13.45 -3.71
N MET A 39 -3.94 -14.05 -3.90
CA MET A 39 -2.85 -14.03 -2.93
C MET A 39 -2.33 -12.61 -2.66
N GLU A 40 -2.17 -11.79 -3.70
CA GLU A 40 -1.76 -10.40 -3.55
C GLU A 40 -2.78 -9.57 -2.76
N ASN A 41 -4.07 -9.77 -3.02
CA ASN A 41 -5.15 -9.09 -2.28
C ASN A 41 -5.16 -9.50 -0.81
N ASP A 42 -4.95 -10.78 -0.49
CA ASP A 42 -4.83 -11.25 0.89
C ASP A 42 -3.63 -10.64 1.62
N ILE A 43 -2.50 -10.48 0.92
CA ILE A 43 -1.32 -9.81 1.45
C ILE A 43 -1.64 -8.34 1.75
N LYS A 44 -2.23 -7.61 0.79
CA LYS A 44 -2.61 -6.19 0.97
C LYS A 44 -3.52 -6.01 2.18
N LYS A 45 -4.53 -6.86 2.33
CA LYS A 45 -5.44 -6.80 3.48
C LYS A 45 -4.72 -6.97 4.81
N LYS A 46 -3.79 -7.93 4.93
CA LYS A 46 -3.00 -8.13 6.15
C LYS A 46 -2.09 -6.94 6.46
N ILE A 47 -1.56 -6.29 5.42
CA ILE A 47 -0.76 -5.08 5.58
C ILE A 47 -1.65 -3.91 6.06
N GLU A 48 -2.84 -3.74 5.49
CA GLU A 48 -3.82 -2.74 5.95
C GLU A 48 -4.16 -2.95 7.43
N GLU A 49 -4.40 -4.20 7.86
CA GLU A 49 -4.65 -4.55 9.26
C GLU A 49 -3.47 -4.14 10.16
N THR A 50 -2.22 -4.35 9.72
CA THR A 50 -1.01 -3.94 10.45
C THR A 50 -0.92 -2.42 10.56
N LEU A 51 -1.18 -1.68 9.47
CA LEU A 51 -1.13 -0.22 9.46
C LEU A 51 -2.24 0.40 10.33
N HIS A 52 -3.45 -0.17 10.32
CA HIS A 52 -4.52 0.26 11.23
C HIS A 52 -4.24 -0.08 12.70
N ALA A 53 -3.62 -1.22 12.99
CA ALA A 53 -3.17 -1.53 14.34
C ALA A 53 -2.11 -0.53 14.82
N TYR A 54 -1.21 -0.10 13.92
CA TYR A 54 -0.22 0.92 14.22
C TYR A 54 -0.86 2.30 14.48
N GLU A 55 -1.81 2.74 13.65
CA GLU A 55 -2.62 3.95 13.88
C GLU A 55 -3.25 3.92 15.27
N ASN A 56 -3.89 2.81 15.63
CA ASN A 56 -4.56 2.66 16.93
C ASN A 56 -3.55 2.73 18.09
N ALA A 57 -2.39 2.10 17.96
CA ALA A 57 -1.33 2.13 18.94
C ALA A 57 -0.76 3.54 19.17
N LEU A 58 -0.58 4.31 18.08
CA LEU A 58 -0.18 5.73 18.14
C LEU A 58 -1.22 6.57 18.89
N ASN A 59 -2.49 6.44 18.56
CA ASN A 59 -3.58 7.19 19.17
C ASN A 59 -3.80 6.80 20.65
N ALA A 60 -3.51 5.54 21.00
CA ALA A 60 -3.52 5.05 22.37
C ALA A 60 -2.28 5.50 23.18
N SER A 61 -1.27 6.11 22.53
CA SER A 61 0.03 6.42 23.15
C SER A 61 0.66 5.19 23.81
N SER A 62 0.57 4.01 23.19
CA SER A 62 0.97 2.74 23.79
C SER A 62 2.18 2.14 23.07
N THR A 63 3.36 2.28 23.67
CA THR A 63 4.59 1.63 23.22
C THR A 63 4.44 0.10 23.19
N GLU A 64 3.72 -0.48 24.15
CA GLU A 64 3.46 -1.92 24.23
C GLU A 64 2.68 -2.45 23.02
N GLN A 65 1.77 -1.63 22.46
CA GLN A 65 1.01 -1.99 21.27
C GLN A 65 1.81 -1.73 19.99
N VAL A 66 2.72 -0.76 19.97
CA VAL A 66 3.57 -0.44 18.83
C VAL A 66 4.62 -1.51 18.58
N LEU A 67 5.36 -1.92 19.62
CA LEU A 67 6.54 -2.78 19.47
C LEU A 67 6.28 -4.10 18.75
N PRO A 68 5.19 -4.86 19.00
CA PRO A 68 4.90 -6.11 18.31
C PRO A 68 4.63 -5.96 16.80
N LEU A 69 4.30 -4.73 16.36
CA LEU A 69 4.03 -4.43 14.95
C LEU A 69 5.32 -4.21 14.15
N TYR A 70 6.47 -4.03 14.83
CA TYR A 70 7.77 -3.96 14.19
C TYR A 70 8.43 -5.34 14.12
N THR A 71 9.28 -5.53 13.10
CA THR A 71 10.22 -6.65 13.08
C THR A 71 11.24 -6.51 14.21
N LYS A 72 11.93 -7.61 14.55
CA LYS A 72 12.99 -7.61 15.55
C LYS A 72 14.06 -6.53 15.27
N ASN A 73 14.38 -6.33 14.00
CA ASN A 73 15.38 -5.35 13.53
C ASN A 73 14.70 -4.14 12.87
N GLY A 74 13.48 -3.79 13.32
CA GLY A 74 12.73 -2.66 12.80
C GLY A 74 13.45 -1.33 13.02
N ILE A 75 13.25 -0.40 12.09
CA ILE A 75 13.83 0.94 12.19
C ILE A 75 12.74 1.99 12.05
N PHE A 76 12.70 2.91 13.00
CA PHE A 76 11.90 4.12 12.98
C PHE A 76 12.78 5.33 12.70
N MET A 77 12.45 6.08 11.64
CA MET A 77 13.19 7.24 11.15
C MET A 77 12.31 8.51 11.23
N PRO A 78 12.20 9.14 12.39
CA PRO A 78 11.40 10.34 12.54
C PRO A 78 12.06 11.55 11.86
N GLN A 79 11.24 12.49 11.38
CA GLN A 79 11.76 13.74 10.84
C GLN A 79 12.51 14.54 11.92
N GLY A 80 13.73 14.94 11.60
CA GLY A 80 14.51 15.85 12.45
C GLY A 80 15.10 15.22 13.72
N ALA A 81 15.06 13.90 13.86
CA ALA A 81 15.67 13.19 14.97
C ALA A 81 16.43 11.95 14.50
N SER A 82 17.24 11.37 15.38
CA SER A 82 17.98 10.15 15.08
C SER A 82 17.05 8.96 14.90
N SER A 83 17.46 8.01 14.05
CA SER A 83 16.77 6.74 13.88
C SER A 83 16.82 5.92 15.16
N ALA A 84 15.76 5.18 15.42
CA ALA A 84 15.69 4.16 16.48
C ALA A 84 15.71 2.77 15.82
N GLU A 85 16.70 1.95 16.15
CA GLU A 85 16.97 0.66 15.52
C GLU A 85 16.85 -0.49 16.52
N GLY A 86 16.02 -1.48 16.18
CA GLY A 86 15.74 -2.64 17.03
C GLY A 86 14.82 -2.31 18.20
N GLN A 87 14.34 -3.36 18.89
CA GLN A 87 13.26 -3.28 19.86
C GLN A 87 13.56 -2.33 21.05
N GLU A 88 14.80 -2.29 21.52
CA GLU A 88 15.17 -1.44 22.67
C GLU A 88 15.14 0.05 22.33
N GLN A 89 15.74 0.44 21.20
CA GLN A 89 15.71 1.84 20.76
C GLN A 89 14.33 2.26 20.30
N LEU A 90 13.57 1.37 19.64
CA LEU A 90 12.16 1.62 19.30
C LEU A 90 11.35 1.91 20.56
N LYS A 91 11.52 1.10 21.63
CA LYS A 91 10.87 1.34 22.90
C LYS A 91 11.18 2.73 23.45
N GLY A 92 12.46 3.08 23.53
CA GLY A 92 12.88 4.41 24.03
C GLY A 92 12.34 5.55 23.18
N GLY A 93 12.34 5.39 21.86
CA GLY A 93 11.81 6.38 20.91
C GLY A 93 10.32 6.63 21.10
N TYR A 94 9.50 5.56 21.17
CA TYR A 94 8.06 5.70 21.36
C TYR A 94 7.68 6.16 22.77
N ASP A 95 8.37 5.71 23.81
CA ASP A 95 8.18 6.21 25.18
C ASP A 95 8.43 7.74 25.24
N PHE A 96 9.48 8.21 24.54
CA PHE A 96 9.76 9.64 24.41
C PHE A 96 8.65 10.39 23.65
N VAL A 97 8.25 9.88 22.47
CA VAL A 97 7.17 10.49 21.67
C VAL A 97 5.88 10.62 22.52
N PHE A 98 5.45 9.55 23.17
CA PHE A 98 4.21 9.54 23.94
C PHE A 98 4.28 10.34 25.26
N LYS A 99 5.48 10.52 25.81
CA LYS A 99 5.72 11.46 26.91
C LYS A 99 5.53 12.91 26.46
N MET A 100 5.97 13.25 25.25
CA MET A 100 5.92 14.63 24.75
C MET A 100 4.59 14.97 24.07
N LEU A 101 3.98 13.99 23.40
CA LEU A 101 2.83 14.18 22.52
C LEU A 101 1.72 13.18 22.83
N GLN A 102 0.48 13.60 22.57
CA GLN A 102 -0.65 12.68 22.40
C GLN A 102 -1.21 12.89 20.99
N LEU A 103 -1.19 11.83 20.20
CA LEU A 103 -1.66 11.84 18.84
C LEU A 103 -3.14 11.48 18.76
N ASN A 104 -3.83 12.08 17.79
CA ASN A 104 -5.17 11.71 17.36
C ASN A 104 -5.20 11.86 15.84
N VAL A 105 -4.70 10.85 15.14
CA VAL A 105 -4.49 10.85 13.70
C VAL A 105 -5.26 9.72 13.02
N LYS A 106 -5.56 9.92 11.74
CA LYS A 106 -6.18 8.94 10.87
C LYS A 106 -5.28 8.70 9.67
N PHE A 107 -5.01 7.44 9.38
CA PHE A 107 -4.24 7.03 8.19
C PHE A 107 -5.16 6.91 6.98
N ARG A 108 -4.73 7.51 5.88
CA ARG A 108 -5.19 7.20 4.55
C ARG A 108 -4.09 6.41 3.85
N ILE A 109 -4.39 5.17 3.50
CA ILE A 109 -3.47 4.33 2.75
C ILE A 109 -3.62 4.70 1.27
N ASP A 110 -2.57 5.30 0.69
CA ASP A 110 -2.59 5.73 -0.71
C ASP A 110 -2.15 4.60 -1.66
N GLU A 111 -1.27 3.71 -1.17
CA GLU A 111 -0.68 2.67 -2.00
C GLU A 111 -0.14 1.53 -1.13
N ILE A 112 -0.33 0.29 -1.58
CA ILE A 112 0.40 -0.88 -1.10
C ILE A 112 0.91 -1.63 -2.33
N THR A 113 2.24 -1.68 -2.47
CA THR A 113 2.92 -2.43 -3.53
C THR A 113 3.55 -3.69 -2.93
N VAL A 114 3.02 -4.85 -3.31
CA VAL A 114 3.57 -6.15 -2.91
C VAL A 114 4.77 -6.46 -3.81
N ILE A 115 5.96 -6.52 -3.23
CA ILE A 115 7.21 -6.83 -3.96
C ILE A 115 7.32 -8.34 -4.18
N ASN A 116 7.05 -9.12 -3.12
CA ASN A 116 6.99 -10.58 -3.14
C ASN A 116 6.21 -11.08 -1.90
N GLU A 117 6.22 -12.38 -1.67
CA GLU A 117 5.51 -13.01 -0.53
C GLU A 117 6.01 -12.59 0.86
N ASN A 118 7.18 -11.92 0.95
CA ASN A 118 7.82 -11.54 2.20
C ASN A 118 8.05 -10.04 2.35
N TYR A 119 7.97 -9.25 1.27
CA TYR A 119 8.25 -7.82 1.28
C TYR A 119 7.18 -7.01 0.55
N ALA A 120 6.83 -5.89 1.14
CA ALA A 120 5.94 -4.90 0.54
C ALA A 120 6.34 -3.47 0.96
N VAL A 121 5.87 -2.51 0.19
CA VAL A 121 6.01 -1.08 0.49
C VAL A 121 4.61 -0.47 0.57
N ALA A 122 4.36 0.35 1.58
CA ALA A 122 3.13 1.13 1.69
C ALA A 122 3.44 2.62 1.81
N ARG A 123 2.63 3.43 1.15
CA ARG A 123 2.65 4.89 1.26
C ARG A 123 1.34 5.35 1.85
N THR A 124 1.42 6.16 2.90
CA THR A 124 0.26 6.70 3.61
C THR A 124 0.37 8.20 3.82
N MET A 125 -0.77 8.79 4.15
CA MET A 125 -0.89 10.12 4.73
C MET A 125 -1.59 9.99 6.07
N SER A 126 -1.01 10.54 7.13
CA SER A 126 -1.74 10.71 8.40
C SER A 126 -2.21 12.15 8.55
N LYS A 127 -3.41 12.31 9.08
CA LYS A 127 -4.00 13.63 9.34
C LYS A 127 -4.82 13.62 10.61
N GLY A 128 -4.70 14.69 11.38
CA GLY A 128 -5.45 14.85 12.63
C GLY A 128 -4.87 15.94 13.50
N THR A 129 -4.67 15.64 14.77
CA THR A 129 -4.14 16.57 15.76
C THR A 129 -3.08 15.90 16.64
N GLN A 130 -2.21 16.72 17.22
CA GLN A 130 -1.34 16.34 18.34
C GLN A 130 -1.50 17.32 19.49
N LEU A 131 -1.57 16.80 20.72
CA LEU A 131 -1.46 17.59 21.93
C LEU A 131 0.01 17.62 22.35
N ILE A 132 0.60 18.82 22.37
CA ILE A 132 1.94 19.07 22.93
C ILE A 132 1.76 19.15 24.43
N ARG A 133 2.15 18.11 25.19
CA ARG A 133 1.84 17.99 26.62
C ARG A 133 2.46 19.08 27.47
N ALA A 134 3.72 19.49 27.15
CA ALA A 134 4.41 20.54 27.91
C ALA A 134 3.72 21.90 27.81
N GLU A 135 3.04 22.19 26.70
CA GLU A 135 2.35 23.46 26.43
C GLU A 135 0.84 23.35 26.69
N ASN A 136 0.33 22.15 26.90
CA ASN A 136 -1.11 21.85 26.90
C ASN A 136 -1.82 22.43 25.66
N LYS A 137 -1.17 22.33 24.50
CA LYS A 137 -1.60 22.94 23.25
C LYS A 137 -1.84 21.89 22.17
N THR A 138 -3.06 21.89 21.64
CA THR A 138 -3.41 21.05 20.50
C THR A 138 -3.10 21.78 19.18
N THR A 139 -2.40 21.10 18.28
CA THR A 139 -2.04 21.62 16.95
C THR A 139 -2.45 20.60 15.87
N PRO A 140 -2.70 21.05 14.62
CA PRO A 140 -2.87 20.16 13.49
C PRO A 140 -1.62 19.27 13.28
N GLU A 141 -1.84 18.06 12.86
CA GLU A 141 -0.81 17.09 12.52
C GLU A 141 -1.10 16.48 11.16
N GLU A 142 -0.15 16.56 10.24
CA GLU A 142 -0.27 15.98 8.91
C GLU A 142 1.10 15.53 8.41
N ASN A 143 1.21 14.23 8.07
CA ASN A 143 2.49 13.64 7.63
C ASN A 143 2.31 12.84 6.34
N ARG A 144 3.39 12.78 5.55
CA ARG A 144 3.60 11.80 4.49
C ARG A 144 4.48 10.69 5.05
N GLU A 145 4.12 9.46 4.77
CA GLU A 145 4.72 8.32 5.43
C GLU A 145 5.07 7.22 4.42
N LEU A 146 6.18 6.56 4.67
CA LEU A 146 6.64 5.39 3.93
C LEU A 146 6.94 4.24 4.89
N PHE A 147 6.34 3.10 4.60
CA PHE A 147 6.58 1.85 5.32
C PHE A 147 7.20 0.83 4.38
N VAL A 148 8.23 0.15 4.85
CA VAL A 148 8.66 -1.14 4.31
C VAL A 148 8.14 -2.21 5.26
N LEU A 149 7.31 -3.11 4.74
CA LEU A 149 6.73 -4.23 5.48
C LEU A 149 7.51 -5.50 5.13
N GLU A 150 7.75 -6.32 6.14
CA GLU A 150 8.41 -7.62 6.02
C GLU A 150 7.61 -8.68 6.76
N LYS A 151 7.56 -9.88 6.22
CA LYS A 151 6.88 -11.01 6.86
C LYS A 151 7.86 -11.72 7.79
N GLU A 152 7.62 -11.57 9.09
CA GLU A 152 8.40 -12.21 10.15
C GLU A 152 7.46 -13.10 10.98
N ASP A 153 7.85 -14.37 11.20
CA ASP A 153 7.04 -15.37 11.93
C ASP A 153 5.59 -15.51 11.39
N GLY A 154 5.45 -15.45 10.07
CA GLY A 154 4.15 -15.56 9.39
C GLY A 154 3.26 -14.31 9.47
N LYS A 155 3.70 -13.23 10.12
CA LYS A 155 2.97 -11.96 10.27
C LYS A 155 3.65 -10.85 9.50
N TRP A 156 2.86 -9.97 8.89
CA TRP A 156 3.36 -8.75 8.28
C TRP A 156 3.68 -7.73 9.38
N LYS A 157 4.92 -7.23 9.37
CA LYS A 157 5.44 -6.30 10.36
C LYS A 157 6.16 -5.13 9.68
N ILE A 158 6.32 -4.04 10.41
CA ILE A 158 7.04 -2.85 9.96
C ILE A 158 8.55 -3.12 10.08
N ALA A 159 9.24 -3.22 8.94
CA ALA A 159 10.70 -3.32 8.90
C ALA A 159 11.35 -1.95 8.94
N ARG A 160 10.78 -0.98 8.20
CA ARG A 160 11.24 0.42 8.16
C ARG A 160 10.03 1.33 8.13
N TYR A 161 10.08 2.39 8.91
CA TYR A 161 9.09 3.46 8.89
C TYR A 161 9.78 4.81 8.90
N MET A 162 9.38 5.66 8.01
CA MET A 162 9.79 7.06 7.98
C MET A 162 8.60 7.96 7.70
N PHE A 163 8.66 9.16 8.25
CA PHE A 163 7.70 10.20 7.93
C PHE A 163 8.36 11.58 7.83
N ASN A 164 7.66 12.47 7.15
CA ASN A 164 7.95 13.90 7.19
C ASN A 164 6.66 14.70 7.13
N LYS A 165 6.68 15.89 7.72
CA LYS A 165 5.53 16.80 7.69
C LYS A 165 5.09 17.07 6.25
N ALA A 166 3.77 17.09 6.03
CA ALA A 166 3.22 17.36 4.71
C ALA A 166 3.26 18.86 4.38
N LYS A 167 3.18 19.71 5.37
CA LYS A 167 3.50 21.17 5.40
C LYS A 167 3.26 21.73 6.79
#